data_4ba0bd331184aaa4e17da3dae39a3d4b
#
_entry.id   4ba0bd331184aaa4e17da3dae39a3d4b
#
_cell.length_a   1.000
_cell.length_b   1.000
_cell.length_c   1.000
_cell.angle_alpha   90.00
_cell.angle_beta   90.00
_cell.angle_gamma   90.00
#
_symmetry.space_group_name_H-M   'P 1'
#
loop_
_entity.id
_entity.type
_entity.pdbx_description
1 polymer ?
#
loop_
_entity_poly.entity_id
_entity_poly.type
_entity_poly.pdbx_seq_one_letter_code
_entity_poly.pdbx_strand_id
1 'polypeptide(L)'
;GISGFGVTFPEEANNPLSPNFNPMENSNPINYPQMARGFGHIESDYMLLQVGLSYAYQLTDKFSVGVQPTINYSALELAPNPTANPTMAGYPTTDKPSAIGFGAQFGMFYDSGHGLKLGASYKMPQTFFKFKFTNTYLDNSTSENEFQMDYPGIFSLGLGYSTGDIDFALDFRRVDYENTAGFKNTGWTPKASVAGFGWKNISILSTGLQYKGINKLPLRIGYTYSSNPIPEELTFFNIPATAVIKNAYQFGLSYVVNDSWKLDAVYHYGDSNGSTEGQMLSPQMVSPNNPLGAIPGSKVSYKMTTSMIQFGLSYTFNK
;
A
#
# COMPACT_ATOMS: atom_id res chain seq x y z
N GLY A 1 3.67 12.44 8.73
CA GLY A 1 4.15 11.31 7.91
C GLY A 1 3.70 11.48 6.47
N ILE A 2 4.56 11.09 5.54
CA ILE A 2 4.25 11.03 4.11
C ILE A 2 4.39 9.57 3.71
N SER A 3 3.41 9.04 3.00
CA SER A 3 3.46 7.74 2.37
C SER A 3 2.89 7.83 0.95
N GLY A 4 3.32 6.96 0.08
CA GLY A 4 2.84 6.91 -1.30
C GLY A 4 2.95 5.51 -1.85
N PHE A 5 2.18 5.25 -2.87
CA PHE A 5 2.20 4.02 -3.64
C PHE A 5 1.99 4.39 -5.11
N GLY A 6 2.86 3.89 -5.96
CA GLY A 6 2.76 4.08 -7.40
C GLY A 6 3.00 2.78 -8.12
N VAL A 7 2.23 2.53 -9.16
CA VAL A 7 2.42 1.42 -10.10
C VAL A 7 2.34 1.99 -11.50
N THR A 8 3.29 1.64 -12.34
CA THR A 8 3.32 2.02 -13.75
C THR A 8 3.64 0.81 -14.61
N PHE A 9 2.75 0.50 -15.56
CA PHE A 9 2.97 -0.49 -16.60
C PHE A 9 2.83 0.22 -17.95
N PRO A 10 3.91 0.35 -18.73
CA PRO A 10 3.86 1.03 -20.01
C PRO A 10 2.96 0.27 -21.00
N GLU A 11 2.43 0.99 -21.99
CA GLU A 11 1.74 0.35 -23.11
C GLU A 11 2.68 -0.63 -23.81
N GLU A 12 2.15 -1.81 -24.20
CA GLU A 12 2.91 -2.86 -24.85
C GLU A 12 3.28 -2.46 -26.29
N ALA A 13 4.57 -2.44 -26.57
CA ALA A 13 5.09 -2.08 -27.89
C ALA A 13 4.75 -3.11 -28.97
N ASN A 14 4.77 -4.41 -28.60
CA ASN A 14 4.36 -5.50 -29.52
C ASN A 14 2.85 -5.72 -29.45
N ASN A 15 2.07 -4.85 -30.07
CA ASN A 15 0.61 -4.92 -30.06
C ASN A 15 0.04 -5.20 -31.47
N PRO A 16 -1.19 -5.78 -31.57
CA PRO A 16 -1.79 -6.17 -32.87
C PRO A 16 -2.06 -5.01 -33.83
N LEU A 17 -2.08 -3.77 -33.34
CA LEU A 17 -2.30 -2.58 -34.16
C LEU A 17 -0.98 -1.97 -34.67
N SER A 18 0.16 -2.45 -34.18
CA SER A 18 1.47 -1.98 -34.62
C SER A 18 1.79 -2.52 -36.02
N PRO A 19 2.32 -1.68 -36.96
CA PRO A 19 2.84 -2.16 -38.22
C PRO A 19 3.98 -3.19 -38.11
N ASN A 20 4.67 -3.19 -36.96
CA ASN A 20 5.78 -4.09 -36.66
C ASN A 20 5.35 -5.24 -35.71
N PHE A 21 4.05 -5.54 -35.64
CA PHE A 21 3.55 -6.61 -34.77
C PHE A 21 4.21 -7.94 -35.12
N ASN A 22 4.78 -8.60 -34.11
CA ASN A 22 5.38 -9.92 -34.23
C ASN A 22 4.62 -10.93 -33.36
N PRO A 23 3.77 -11.81 -33.93
CA PRO A 23 2.98 -12.75 -33.14
C PRO A 23 3.82 -13.81 -32.41
N MET A 24 5.11 -13.92 -32.71
CA MET A 24 6.04 -14.86 -32.06
C MET A 24 6.70 -14.28 -30.81
N GLU A 25 6.58 -12.98 -30.59
CA GLU A 25 7.07 -12.36 -29.36
C GLU A 25 6.15 -12.65 -28.17
N ASN A 26 6.78 -12.88 -27.02
CA ASN A 26 6.05 -12.96 -25.76
C ASN A 26 5.67 -11.55 -25.31
N SER A 27 4.39 -11.21 -25.42
CA SER A 27 3.85 -9.90 -25.09
C SER A 27 2.77 -10.02 -24.00
N ASN A 28 2.43 -8.90 -23.37
CA ASN A 28 1.39 -8.83 -22.36
C ASN A 28 0.12 -8.16 -22.91
N PRO A 29 -0.92 -8.92 -23.31
CA PRO A 29 -2.13 -8.36 -23.91
C PRO A 29 -2.90 -7.37 -23.02
N ILE A 30 -2.70 -7.41 -21.70
CA ILE A 30 -3.32 -6.42 -20.78
C ILE A 30 -2.85 -5.01 -21.11
N ASN A 31 -1.59 -4.84 -21.50
CA ASN A 31 -0.99 -3.56 -21.87
C ASN A 31 -1.14 -3.20 -23.35
N TYR A 32 -1.84 -3.98 -24.15
CA TYR A 32 -2.21 -3.54 -25.50
C TYR A 32 -3.06 -2.28 -25.45
N PRO A 33 -3.03 -1.43 -26.49
CA PRO A 33 -3.93 -0.30 -26.60
C PRO A 33 -5.38 -0.69 -26.34
N GLN A 34 -6.20 0.19 -25.78
CA GLN A 34 -7.60 -0.10 -25.50
C GLN A 34 -8.38 -0.49 -26.75
N MET A 35 -8.04 0.09 -27.93
CA MET A 35 -8.60 -0.30 -29.23
C MET A 35 -8.27 -1.76 -29.62
N ALA A 36 -7.19 -2.31 -29.09
CA ALA A 36 -6.79 -3.72 -29.23
C ALA A 36 -7.24 -4.60 -28.05
N ARG A 37 -8.20 -4.12 -27.26
CA ARG A 37 -8.80 -4.80 -26.09
C ARG A 37 -7.87 -4.96 -24.89
N GLY A 38 -6.80 -4.19 -24.79
CA GLY A 38 -5.99 -4.03 -23.60
C GLY A 38 -6.44 -2.81 -22.77
N PHE A 39 -5.62 -2.39 -21.82
CA PHE A 39 -5.82 -1.19 -21.02
C PHE A 39 -4.87 -0.05 -21.40
N GLY A 40 -3.92 -0.29 -22.33
CA GLY A 40 -2.88 0.65 -22.69
C GLY A 40 -1.87 0.85 -21.56
N HIS A 41 -1.41 2.09 -21.40
CA HIS A 41 -0.61 2.49 -20.26
C HIS A 41 -1.45 2.38 -18.98
N ILE A 42 -0.90 1.68 -17.97
CA ILE A 42 -1.55 1.55 -16.66
C ILE A 42 -0.70 2.31 -15.65
N GLU A 43 -1.32 3.25 -14.96
CA GLU A 43 -0.70 4.01 -13.89
C GLU A 43 -1.65 4.19 -12.72
N SER A 44 -1.12 4.05 -11.52
CA SER A 44 -1.75 4.55 -10.31
C SER A 44 -0.72 5.28 -9.47
N ASP A 45 -1.02 6.49 -9.04
CA ASP A 45 -0.20 7.28 -8.15
C ASP A 45 -1.05 7.78 -6.99
N TYR A 46 -0.80 7.19 -5.81
CA TYR A 46 -1.45 7.53 -4.55
C TYR A 46 -0.45 8.17 -3.60
N MET A 47 -0.78 9.34 -3.09
CA MET A 47 -0.02 10.05 -2.08
C MET A 47 -0.88 10.31 -0.85
N LEU A 48 -0.32 10.09 0.33
CA LEU A 48 -0.92 10.41 1.62
C LEU A 48 0.04 11.24 2.46
N LEU A 49 -0.38 12.44 2.84
CA LEU A 49 0.26 13.27 3.86
C LEU A 49 -0.62 13.24 5.12
N GLN A 50 -0.05 12.82 6.24
CA GLN A 50 -0.71 12.80 7.53
C GLN A 50 -0.03 13.76 8.50
N VAL A 51 -0.80 14.69 9.06
CA VAL A 51 -0.38 15.63 10.12
C VAL A 51 -1.15 15.29 11.37
N GLY A 52 -0.44 15.09 12.48
CA GLY A 52 -1.04 14.76 13.77
C GLY A 52 -0.41 15.54 14.93
N LEU A 53 -1.24 15.90 15.91
CA LEU A 53 -0.78 16.48 17.17
C LEU A 53 -0.87 15.41 18.26
N SER A 54 0.29 14.97 18.75
CA SER A 54 0.35 13.93 19.78
C SER A 54 0.29 14.56 21.16
N TYR A 55 -0.59 14.01 21.99
CA TYR A 55 -0.64 14.27 23.43
C TYR A 55 -0.41 12.96 24.16
N ALA A 56 0.57 12.93 25.06
CA ALA A 56 0.89 11.76 25.87
C ALA A 56 0.88 12.14 27.36
N TYR A 57 0.38 11.24 28.19
CA TYR A 57 0.31 11.40 29.63
C TYR A 57 0.86 10.16 30.33
N GLN A 58 1.77 10.38 31.26
CA GLN A 58 2.34 9.33 32.08
C GLN A 58 1.44 9.10 33.31
N LEU A 59 0.77 7.95 33.34
CA LEU A 59 -0.14 7.58 34.45
C LEU A 59 0.62 7.08 35.68
N THR A 60 1.73 6.38 35.45
CA THR A 60 2.67 5.91 36.48
C THR A 60 4.09 5.97 35.92
N ASP A 61 5.12 5.77 36.79
CA ASP A 61 6.52 5.74 36.34
C ASP A 61 6.81 4.70 35.21
N LYS A 62 5.90 3.75 35.03
CA LYS A 62 6.05 2.65 34.06
C LYS A 62 5.00 2.63 32.98
N PHE A 63 3.91 3.38 33.10
CA PHE A 63 2.79 3.28 32.19
C PHE A 63 2.35 4.64 31.67
N SER A 64 2.24 4.78 30.37
CA SER A 64 1.76 5.98 29.69
C SER A 64 0.68 5.66 28.66
N VAL A 65 -0.15 6.67 28.38
CA VAL A 65 -1.20 6.65 27.35
C VAL A 65 -1.04 7.86 26.45
N GLY A 66 -1.52 7.75 25.23
CA GLY A 66 -1.44 8.85 24.28
C GLY A 66 -2.61 8.85 23.31
N VAL A 67 -2.89 10.04 22.78
CA VAL A 67 -3.87 10.27 21.72
C VAL A 67 -3.26 11.20 20.68
N GLN A 68 -3.57 10.95 19.41
CA GLN A 68 -3.12 11.77 18.30
C GLN A 68 -4.29 11.95 17.31
N PRO A 69 -5.04 13.06 17.38
CA PRO A 69 -5.91 13.46 16.28
C PRO A 69 -5.07 13.76 15.04
N THR A 70 -5.61 13.45 13.86
CA THR A 70 -4.91 13.61 12.58
C THR A 70 -5.78 14.30 11.54
N ILE A 71 -5.14 15.14 10.74
CA ILE A 71 -5.67 15.70 9.50
C ILE A 71 -4.83 15.12 8.38
N ASN A 72 -5.51 14.64 7.35
CA ASN A 72 -4.87 13.93 6.26
C ASN A 72 -5.18 14.64 4.93
N TYR A 73 -4.19 14.70 4.05
CA TYR A 73 -4.34 15.10 2.67
C TYR A 73 -3.95 13.92 1.79
N SER A 74 -4.76 13.58 0.82
CA SER A 74 -4.47 12.50 -0.12
C SER A 74 -4.71 12.95 -1.54
N ALA A 75 -3.90 12.47 -2.49
CA ALA A 75 -4.09 12.65 -3.92
C ALA A 75 -4.02 11.29 -4.62
N LEU A 76 -4.84 11.09 -5.64
CA LEU A 76 -4.92 9.82 -6.37
C LEU A 76 -5.09 10.10 -7.87
N GLU A 77 -4.23 9.47 -8.68
CA GLU A 77 -4.30 9.43 -10.14
C GLU A 77 -4.48 7.99 -10.61
N LEU A 78 -5.32 7.79 -11.62
CA LEU A 78 -5.59 6.48 -12.21
C LEU A 78 -5.62 6.58 -13.74
N ALA A 79 -4.85 5.75 -14.41
CA ALA A 79 -4.83 5.60 -15.85
C ALA A 79 -4.73 4.10 -16.23
N PRO A 80 -5.78 3.47 -16.77
CA PRO A 80 -7.16 3.97 -16.83
C PRO A 80 -7.86 3.96 -15.47
N ASN A 81 -8.92 4.75 -15.34
CA ASN A 81 -9.76 4.80 -14.14
C ASN A 81 -10.82 3.68 -14.17
N PRO A 82 -10.66 2.59 -13.41
CA PRO A 82 -11.64 1.51 -13.41
C PRO A 82 -12.93 1.86 -12.65
N THR A 83 -12.93 2.94 -11.87
CA THR A 83 -14.11 3.39 -11.10
C THR A 83 -15.06 4.26 -11.93
N ALA A 84 -14.61 4.77 -13.08
CA ALA A 84 -15.45 5.45 -14.06
C ALA A 84 -16.18 4.44 -14.97
N ASN A 85 -17.32 4.87 -15.53
CA ASN A 85 -18.04 4.05 -16.49
C ASN A 85 -17.28 4.01 -17.82
N PRO A 86 -17.02 2.82 -18.40
CA PRO A 86 -16.42 2.75 -19.72
C PRO A 86 -17.40 3.24 -20.81
N THR A 87 -16.86 3.72 -21.90
CA THR A 87 -17.58 4.05 -23.14
C THR A 87 -17.11 3.11 -24.26
N MET A 88 -17.56 3.37 -25.49
CA MET A 88 -17.00 2.69 -26.68
C MET A 88 -15.51 3.00 -26.89
N ALA A 89 -15.01 4.10 -26.31
CA ALA A 89 -13.61 4.50 -26.29
C ALA A 89 -12.82 3.86 -25.13
N GLY A 90 -13.41 2.93 -24.38
CA GLY A 90 -12.77 2.25 -23.23
C GLY A 90 -12.94 3.00 -21.90
N TYR A 91 -12.04 2.72 -20.96
CA TYR A 91 -11.96 3.43 -19.68
C TYR A 91 -11.14 4.72 -19.83
N PRO A 92 -11.53 5.81 -19.13
CA PRO A 92 -10.83 7.10 -19.23
C PRO A 92 -9.55 7.10 -18.37
N THR A 93 -8.68 8.09 -18.64
CA THR A 93 -7.65 8.54 -17.71
C THR A 93 -8.19 9.64 -16.79
N THR A 94 -7.60 9.83 -15.62
CA THR A 94 -8.03 10.89 -14.69
C THR A 94 -7.02 12.04 -14.65
N ASP A 95 -7.50 13.21 -14.18
CA ASP A 95 -6.66 14.16 -13.45
C ASP A 95 -6.16 13.54 -12.12
N LYS A 96 -5.46 14.33 -11.31
CA LYS A 96 -4.98 13.93 -9.97
C LYS A 96 -5.73 14.68 -8.86
N PRO A 97 -7.01 14.35 -8.59
CA PRO A 97 -7.77 15.00 -7.54
C PRO A 97 -7.20 14.71 -6.16
N SER A 98 -7.51 15.58 -5.23
CA SER A 98 -7.15 15.44 -3.82
C SER A 98 -8.37 15.38 -2.92
N ALA A 99 -8.20 14.78 -1.75
CA ALA A 99 -9.21 14.71 -0.71
C ALA A 99 -8.58 14.97 0.67
N ILE A 100 -9.34 15.63 1.54
CA ILE A 100 -9.01 15.81 2.95
C ILE A 100 -9.69 14.70 3.75
N GLY A 101 -8.99 14.20 4.78
CA GLY A 101 -9.51 13.19 5.69
C GLY A 101 -9.15 13.49 7.14
N PHE A 102 -9.86 12.82 8.04
CA PHE A 102 -9.68 12.97 9.48
C PHE A 102 -9.64 11.61 10.17
N GLY A 103 -8.95 11.56 11.30
CA GLY A 103 -8.90 10.38 12.12
C GLY A 103 -8.19 10.63 13.43
N ALA A 104 -7.94 9.57 14.17
CA ALA A 104 -7.17 9.62 15.41
C ALA A 104 -6.42 8.31 15.64
N GLN A 105 -5.40 8.37 16.46
CA GLN A 105 -4.69 7.21 16.97
C GLN A 105 -4.64 7.28 18.49
N PHE A 106 -4.85 6.14 19.14
CA PHE A 106 -4.69 5.94 20.57
C PHE A 106 -3.53 4.99 20.82
N GLY A 107 -2.82 5.18 21.90
CA GLY A 107 -1.71 4.31 22.26
C GLY A 107 -1.53 4.16 23.75
N MET A 108 -0.95 3.06 24.15
CA MET A 108 -0.47 2.81 25.50
C MET A 108 0.92 2.18 25.46
N PHE A 109 1.71 2.48 26.44
CA PHE A 109 3.08 2.01 26.54
C PHE A 109 3.42 1.70 27.99
N TYR A 110 4.07 0.54 28.17
CA TYR A 110 4.58 0.08 29.45
C TYR A 110 6.10 -0.15 29.36
N ASP A 111 6.85 0.39 30.31
CA ASP A 111 8.28 0.14 30.49
C ASP A 111 8.52 -0.45 31.89
N SER A 112 9.02 -1.68 31.94
CA SER A 112 9.30 -2.35 33.23
C SER A 112 10.42 -1.68 34.05
N GLY A 113 11.28 -0.86 33.39
CA GLY A 113 12.53 -0.36 33.94
C GLY A 113 13.67 -1.39 33.95
N HIS A 114 13.41 -2.63 33.52
CA HIS A 114 14.37 -3.75 33.49
C HIS A 114 14.53 -4.33 32.07
N GLY A 115 14.37 -3.50 31.05
CA GLY A 115 14.56 -3.85 29.64
C GLY A 115 13.32 -4.31 28.91
N LEU A 116 12.26 -4.80 29.57
CA LEU A 116 10.99 -5.18 28.93
C LEU A 116 10.14 -3.95 28.66
N LYS A 117 9.67 -3.81 27.43
CA LYS A 117 8.74 -2.77 26.95
C LYS A 117 7.58 -3.39 26.22
N LEU A 118 6.37 -2.91 26.48
CA LEU A 118 5.16 -3.35 25.79
C LEU A 118 4.43 -2.13 25.26
N GLY A 119 3.87 -2.26 24.08
CA GLY A 119 3.07 -1.23 23.42
C GLY A 119 1.80 -1.79 22.80
N ALA A 120 0.73 -1.01 22.84
CA ALA A 120 -0.45 -1.27 22.03
C ALA A 120 -0.94 0.04 21.44
N SER A 121 -1.44 0.01 20.21
CA SER A 121 -2.06 1.17 19.59
C SER A 121 -3.22 0.78 18.68
N TYR A 122 -4.17 1.69 18.57
CA TYR A 122 -5.25 1.61 17.61
C TYR A 122 -5.32 2.91 16.81
N LYS A 123 -5.01 2.82 15.54
CA LYS A 123 -5.25 3.87 14.56
C LYS A 123 -6.65 3.66 13.99
N MET A 124 -7.54 4.60 14.24
CA MET A 124 -8.88 4.56 13.66
C MET A 124 -8.81 4.66 12.12
N PRO A 125 -9.81 4.16 11.38
CA PRO A 125 -9.93 4.48 9.96
C PRO A 125 -9.81 5.99 9.76
N GLN A 126 -9.02 6.40 8.74
CA GLN A 126 -8.96 7.80 8.35
C GLN A 126 -9.99 8.01 7.26
N THR A 127 -11.07 8.69 7.60
CA THR A 127 -12.19 8.93 6.69
C THR A 127 -11.91 10.15 5.83
N PHE A 128 -11.93 9.97 4.51
CA PHE A 128 -11.71 11.02 3.53
C PHE A 128 -13.04 11.50 2.93
N PHE A 129 -13.07 12.74 2.46
CA PHE A 129 -14.05 13.14 1.46
C PHE A 129 -13.80 12.36 0.17
N LYS A 130 -14.80 12.28 -0.70
CA LYS A 130 -14.67 11.59 -1.97
C LYS A 130 -13.68 12.30 -2.90
N PHE A 131 -12.87 11.52 -3.59
CA PHE A 131 -12.12 12.00 -4.75
C PHE A 131 -13.10 12.32 -5.86
N LYS A 132 -12.94 13.49 -6.48
CA LYS A 132 -13.77 13.95 -7.60
C LYS A 132 -12.91 13.93 -8.85
N PHE A 133 -13.04 12.88 -9.63
CA PHE A 133 -12.26 12.68 -10.84
C PHE A 133 -12.87 13.42 -12.01
N THR A 134 -12.03 14.15 -12.75
CA THR A 134 -12.29 14.61 -14.11
C THR A 134 -11.65 13.59 -15.05
N ASN A 135 -12.47 12.90 -15.83
CA ASN A 135 -12.07 11.79 -16.68
C ASN A 135 -11.97 12.25 -18.13
N THR A 136 -10.96 11.76 -18.88
CA THR A 136 -10.80 12.00 -20.31
C THR A 136 -10.68 10.65 -21.02
N TYR A 137 -11.56 10.39 -22.00
CA TYR A 137 -11.58 9.19 -22.82
C TYR A 137 -10.66 9.34 -24.04
N LEU A 138 -10.37 8.23 -24.74
CA LEU A 138 -9.53 8.23 -25.95
C LEU A 138 -10.10 9.09 -27.10
N ASP A 139 -11.41 9.29 -27.15
CA ASP A 139 -12.09 10.15 -28.12
C ASP A 139 -12.16 11.63 -27.68
N ASN A 140 -11.44 12.01 -26.61
CA ASN A 140 -11.43 13.30 -25.96
C ASN A 140 -12.79 13.71 -25.34
N SER A 141 -13.77 12.83 -25.25
CA SER A 141 -14.94 13.07 -24.44
C SER A 141 -14.57 13.05 -22.95
N THR A 142 -15.33 13.79 -22.14
CA THR A 142 -15.07 13.92 -20.70
C THR A 142 -16.24 13.45 -19.88
N SER A 143 -15.96 13.01 -18.64
CA SER A 143 -16.99 12.73 -17.65
C SER A 143 -16.45 13.02 -16.25
N GLU A 144 -17.35 13.05 -15.27
CA GLU A 144 -16.98 13.16 -13.86
C GLU A 144 -17.47 11.94 -13.10
N ASN A 145 -16.71 11.49 -12.12
CA ASN A 145 -17.19 10.53 -11.14
C ASN A 145 -16.57 10.79 -9.77
N GLU A 146 -17.22 10.29 -8.75
CA GLU A 146 -16.74 10.34 -7.37
C GLU A 146 -16.41 8.94 -6.88
N PHE A 147 -15.29 8.82 -6.18
CA PHE A 147 -14.89 7.59 -5.52
C PHE A 147 -14.40 7.87 -4.11
N GLN A 148 -14.89 7.12 -3.14
CA GLN A 148 -14.42 7.21 -1.77
C GLN A 148 -13.40 6.11 -1.49
N MET A 149 -12.22 6.54 -1.04
CA MET A 149 -11.17 5.63 -0.59
C MET A 149 -10.62 6.12 0.74
N ASP A 150 -10.90 5.38 1.79
CA ASP A 150 -10.44 5.67 3.15
C ASP A 150 -9.12 4.94 3.42
N TYR A 151 -8.39 5.38 4.44
CA TYR A 151 -7.24 4.65 4.95
C TYR A 151 -7.70 3.71 6.08
N PRO A 152 -7.30 2.43 6.08
CA PRO A 152 -7.84 1.42 6.99
C PRO A 152 -7.49 1.67 8.46
N GLY A 153 -8.34 1.15 9.33
CA GLY A 153 -8.02 1.01 10.74
C GLY A 153 -6.88 0.03 10.98
N ILE A 154 -6.00 0.33 11.94
CA ILE A 154 -4.85 -0.52 12.27
C ILE A 154 -4.79 -0.73 13.77
N PHE A 155 -4.86 -1.99 14.18
CA PHE A 155 -4.53 -2.41 15.54
C PHE A 155 -3.09 -2.91 15.58
N SER A 156 -2.31 -2.49 16.58
CA SER A 156 -0.90 -2.85 16.72
C SER A 156 -0.57 -3.28 18.16
N LEU A 157 0.25 -4.31 18.28
CA LEU A 157 0.89 -4.74 19.53
C LEU A 157 2.39 -4.80 19.31
N GLY A 158 3.15 -4.35 20.30
CA GLY A 158 4.63 -4.37 20.25
C GLY A 158 5.22 -4.88 21.55
N LEU A 159 6.31 -5.63 21.43
CA LEU A 159 7.15 -6.07 22.51
C LEU A 159 8.60 -5.71 22.17
N GLY A 160 9.28 -5.06 23.14
CA GLY A 160 10.71 -4.79 23.09
C GLY A 160 11.41 -5.38 24.31
N TYR A 161 12.62 -5.88 24.12
CA TYR A 161 13.47 -6.34 25.21
C TYR A 161 14.91 -5.91 24.98
N SER A 162 15.48 -5.24 25.97
CA SER A 162 16.87 -4.75 25.95
C SER A 162 17.68 -5.46 27.03
N THR A 163 18.81 -6.05 26.66
CA THR A 163 19.74 -6.68 27.61
C THR A 163 21.18 -6.50 27.12
N GLY A 164 22.03 -5.88 27.94
CA GLY A 164 23.42 -5.57 27.57
C GLY A 164 23.50 -4.85 26.21
N ASP A 165 24.19 -5.46 25.27
CA ASP A 165 24.40 -4.92 23.92
C ASP A 165 23.33 -5.29 22.91
N ILE A 166 22.27 -6.00 23.32
CA ILE A 166 21.24 -6.52 22.41
C ILE A 166 19.90 -5.88 22.73
N ASP A 167 19.24 -5.36 21.68
CA ASP A 167 17.82 -5.02 21.70
C ASP A 167 17.06 -5.94 20.73
N PHE A 168 15.94 -6.48 21.21
CA PHE A 168 15.00 -7.27 20.43
C PHE A 168 13.67 -6.54 20.33
N ALA A 169 13.00 -6.64 19.17
CA ALA A 169 11.63 -6.13 18.96
C ALA A 169 10.78 -7.16 18.21
N LEU A 170 9.50 -7.23 18.59
CA LEU A 170 8.47 -8.01 17.93
C LEU A 170 7.19 -7.17 17.86
N ASP A 171 6.66 -6.99 16.65
CA ASP A 171 5.43 -6.24 16.42
C ASP A 171 4.42 -7.08 15.64
N PHE A 172 3.16 -7.00 16.06
CA PHE A 172 2.01 -7.52 15.33
C PHE A 172 1.09 -6.37 14.93
N ARG A 173 0.59 -6.39 13.68
CA ARG A 173 -0.43 -5.44 13.21
C ARG A 173 -1.55 -6.18 12.49
N ARG A 174 -2.77 -5.70 12.72
CA ARG A 174 -3.95 -6.10 11.96
C ARG A 174 -4.51 -4.88 11.25
N VAL A 175 -4.63 -4.94 9.92
CA VAL A 175 -5.15 -3.86 9.07
C VAL A 175 -6.53 -4.26 8.58
N ASP A 176 -7.53 -3.40 8.79
CA ASP A 176 -8.94 -3.67 8.49
C ASP A 176 -9.36 -3.09 7.13
N TYR A 177 -9.02 -3.79 6.05
CA TYR A 177 -9.45 -3.42 4.70
C TYR A 177 -10.91 -3.82 4.40
N GLU A 178 -11.41 -4.93 4.97
CA GLU A 178 -12.75 -5.46 4.70
C GLU A 178 -13.88 -4.50 5.11
N ASN A 179 -13.62 -3.57 6.04
CA ASN A 179 -14.57 -2.56 6.48
C ASN A 179 -14.24 -1.15 5.95
N THR A 180 -13.19 -0.99 5.14
CA THR A 180 -12.71 0.29 4.67
C THR A 180 -13.33 0.67 3.32
N ALA A 181 -13.83 1.90 3.19
CA ALA A 181 -14.37 2.39 1.93
C ALA A 181 -13.31 2.34 0.81
N GLY A 182 -13.73 1.97 -0.40
CA GLY A 182 -12.85 1.70 -1.54
C GLY A 182 -12.33 0.26 -1.60
N PHE A 183 -12.21 -0.42 -0.46
CA PHE A 183 -11.70 -1.79 -0.38
C PHE A 183 -12.78 -2.83 -0.07
N LYS A 184 -13.80 -2.50 0.74
CA LYS A 184 -14.84 -3.41 1.21
C LYS A 184 -15.79 -3.93 0.13
N ASN A 185 -15.98 -3.17 -0.93
CA ASN A 185 -16.85 -3.55 -2.05
C ASN A 185 -16.04 -4.27 -3.12
N THR A 186 -16.72 -5.06 -3.95
CA THR A 186 -16.12 -5.78 -5.07
C THR A 186 -17.13 -5.97 -6.20
N GLY A 187 -16.64 -6.33 -7.38
CA GLY A 187 -17.46 -6.61 -8.55
C GLY A 187 -17.73 -5.38 -9.41
N TRP A 188 -18.66 -5.55 -10.32
CA TRP A 188 -19.06 -4.55 -11.30
C TRP A 188 -20.27 -3.75 -10.82
N THR A 189 -20.28 -2.44 -11.08
CA THR A 189 -21.50 -1.66 -11.03
C THR A 189 -22.40 -1.99 -12.24
N PRO A 190 -23.69 -1.60 -12.23
CA PRO A 190 -24.58 -1.78 -13.39
C PRO A 190 -24.10 -1.10 -14.67
N LYS A 191 -23.15 -0.17 -14.57
CA LYS A 191 -22.55 0.57 -15.70
C LYS A 191 -21.14 0.09 -16.04
N ALA A 192 -20.75 -1.12 -15.57
CA ALA A 192 -19.47 -1.75 -15.86
C ALA A 192 -18.23 -1.02 -15.29
N SER A 193 -18.38 -0.15 -14.32
CA SER A 193 -17.27 0.33 -13.50
C SER A 193 -16.99 -0.62 -12.33
N VAL A 194 -15.79 -0.58 -11.76
CA VAL A 194 -15.40 -1.37 -10.59
C VAL A 194 -15.97 -0.73 -9.32
N ALA A 195 -16.68 -1.53 -8.50
CA ALA A 195 -17.31 -1.05 -7.28
C ALA A 195 -16.32 -0.83 -6.11
N GLY A 196 -15.16 -1.48 -6.18
CA GLY A 196 -14.09 -1.41 -5.18
C GLY A 196 -13.11 -2.56 -5.37
N PHE A 197 -12.03 -2.55 -4.59
CA PHE A 197 -10.89 -3.45 -4.79
C PHE A 197 -11.03 -4.81 -4.08
N GLY A 198 -11.95 -4.95 -3.10
CA GLY A 198 -12.28 -6.21 -2.43
C GLY A 198 -11.15 -6.80 -1.58
N TRP A 199 -10.30 -5.94 -0.97
CA TRP A 199 -9.18 -6.40 -0.17
C TRP A 199 -9.62 -7.06 1.12
N LYS A 200 -8.93 -8.14 1.48
CA LYS A 200 -9.06 -8.81 2.76
C LYS A 200 -8.21 -8.13 3.83
N ASN A 201 -8.63 -8.30 5.07
CA ASN A 201 -7.84 -7.89 6.22
C ASN A 201 -6.48 -8.59 6.21
N ILE A 202 -5.41 -7.84 6.52
CA ILE A 202 -4.07 -8.41 6.60
C ILE A 202 -3.54 -8.43 8.03
N SER A 203 -2.70 -9.43 8.29
CA SER A 203 -1.89 -9.54 9.49
C SER A 203 -0.43 -9.35 9.11
N ILE A 204 0.28 -8.53 9.86
CA ILE A 204 1.69 -8.23 9.66
C ILE A 204 2.43 -8.60 10.94
N LEU A 205 3.49 -9.38 10.82
CA LEU A 205 4.40 -9.72 11.91
C LEU A 205 5.79 -9.20 11.56
N SER A 206 6.36 -8.36 12.43
CA SER A 206 7.70 -7.82 12.24
C SER A 206 8.59 -8.18 13.43
N THR A 207 9.83 -8.57 13.17
CA THR A 207 10.84 -8.81 14.20
C THR A 207 12.12 -8.10 13.86
N GLY A 208 12.84 -7.64 14.87
CA GLY A 208 14.12 -6.94 14.70
C GLY A 208 15.08 -7.21 15.83
N LEU A 209 16.35 -7.19 15.48
CA LEU A 209 17.47 -7.30 16.41
C LEU A 209 18.44 -6.15 16.18
N GLN A 210 18.89 -5.51 17.25
CA GLN A 210 19.99 -4.55 17.24
C GLN A 210 21.13 -5.05 18.11
N TYR A 211 22.35 -4.97 17.59
CA TYR A 211 23.58 -5.24 18.31
C TYR A 211 24.39 -3.94 18.49
N LYS A 212 24.72 -3.60 19.74
CA LYS A 212 25.41 -2.36 20.15
C LYS A 212 26.84 -2.60 20.65
N GLY A 213 27.31 -3.85 20.65
CA GLY A 213 28.64 -4.20 21.19
C GLY A 213 29.84 -3.70 20.36
N ILE A 214 29.60 -3.14 19.16
CA ILE A 214 30.63 -2.47 18.39
C ILE A 214 30.58 -0.98 18.68
N ASN A 215 31.69 -0.44 19.22
CA ASN A 215 31.76 0.97 19.58
C ASN A 215 31.42 1.88 18.38
N LYS A 216 30.48 2.81 18.59
CA LYS A 216 29.97 3.78 17.61
C LYS A 216 29.26 3.17 16.38
N LEU A 217 29.08 1.84 16.32
CA LEU A 217 28.52 1.16 15.14
C LEU A 217 27.42 0.16 15.53
N PRO A 218 26.25 0.58 16.01
CA PRO A 218 25.10 -0.30 16.15
C PRO A 218 24.66 -0.89 14.81
N LEU A 219 24.49 -2.21 14.77
CA LEU A 219 24.01 -2.96 13.60
C LEU A 219 22.59 -3.47 13.84
N ARG A 220 21.79 -3.56 12.78
CA ARG A 220 20.39 -4.00 12.85
C ARG A 220 20.06 -4.98 11.75
N ILE A 221 19.24 -5.96 12.08
CA ILE A 221 18.56 -6.82 11.12
C ILE A 221 17.08 -6.85 11.45
N GLY A 222 16.24 -6.97 10.42
CA GLY A 222 14.79 -7.06 10.59
C GLY A 222 14.18 -7.96 9.54
N TYR A 223 13.03 -8.52 9.90
CA TYR A 223 12.17 -9.29 9.02
C TYR A 223 10.73 -8.94 9.25
N THR A 224 9.97 -8.78 8.17
CA THR A 224 8.53 -8.53 8.21
C THR A 224 7.82 -9.51 7.29
N TYR A 225 6.81 -10.18 7.83
CA TYR A 225 5.85 -10.96 7.07
C TYR A 225 4.50 -10.24 7.02
N SER A 226 3.88 -10.21 5.84
CA SER A 226 2.51 -9.69 5.63
C SER A 226 1.69 -10.71 4.86
N SER A 227 0.43 -10.94 5.25
CA SER A 227 -0.49 -11.69 4.42
C SER A 227 -0.88 -10.87 3.17
N ASN A 228 -1.25 -11.56 2.08
CA ASN A 228 -1.73 -10.91 0.86
C ASN A 228 -3.17 -10.41 1.04
N PRO A 229 -3.47 -9.12 0.77
CA PRO A 229 -4.84 -8.62 0.84
C PRO A 229 -5.72 -9.02 -0.35
N ILE A 230 -5.13 -9.44 -1.47
CA ILE A 230 -5.83 -9.65 -2.75
C ILE A 230 -6.22 -11.12 -2.90
N PRO A 231 -7.53 -11.46 -2.88
CA PRO A 231 -8.00 -12.81 -3.23
C PRO A 231 -7.73 -13.14 -4.70
N GLU A 232 -7.56 -14.43 -5.00
CA GLU A 232 -7.27 -14.90 -6.37
C GLU A 232 -8.35 -14.47 -7.37
N GLU A 233 -9.61 -14.56 -6.99
CA GLU A 233 -10.76 -14.16 -7.81
C GLU A 233 -10.83 -12.66 -8.11
N LEU A 234 -10.10 -11.82 -7.37
CA LEU A 234 -10.07 -10.36 -7.52
C LEU A 234 -8.76 -9.84 -8.10
N THR A 235 -7.86 -10.72 -8.53
CA THR A 235 -6.55 -10.36 -9.11
C THR A 235 -6.70 -9.35 -10.24
N PHE A 236 -7.69 -9.52 -11.12
CA PHE A 236 -7.92 -8.62 -12.26
C PHE A 236 -8.26 -7.18 -11.84
N PHE A 237 -9.13 -6.99 -10.83
CA PHE A 237 -9.49 -5.65 -10.34
C PHE A 237 -8.33 -4.91 -9.68
N ASN A 238 -7.31 -5.64 -9.26
CA ASN A 238 -6.18 -5.12 -8.48
C ASN A 238 -4.89 -4.93 -9.30
N ILE A 239 -4.96 -4.99 -10.63
CA ILE A 239 -3.82 -4.69 -11.51
C ILE A 239 -3.22 -3.31 -11.21
N PRO A 240 -4.01 -2.23 -11.02
CA PRO A 240 -3.46 -0.91 -10.70
C PRO A 240 -2.99 -0.76 -9.24
N ALA A 241 -3.15 -1.79 -8.39
CA ALA A 241 -2.83 -1.73 -6.97
C ALA A 241 -2.26 -3.06 -6.45
N THR A 242 -1.14 -3.52 -7.02
CA THR A 242 -0.51 -4.81 -6.76
C THR A 242 0.22 -4.88 -5.42
N ALA A 243 -0.47 -4.67 -4.29
CA ALA A 243 0.11 -4.65 -2.94
C ALA A 243 0.35 -6.09 -2.41
N VAL A 244 1.23 -6.85 -3.05
CA VAL A 244 1.41 -8.28 -2.82
C VAL A 244 2.72 -8.67 -2.13
N ILE A 245 3.51 -7.72 -1.63
CA ILE A 245 4.73 -8.01 -0.88
C ILE A 245 4.38 -8.77 0.41
N LYS A 246 4.94 -9.98 0.56
CA LYS A 246 4.71 -10.83 1.73
C LYS A 246 5.90 -10.85 2.68
N ASN A 247 7.11 -10.89 2.15
CA ASN A 247 8.33 -10.93 2.95
C ASN A 247 9.14 -9.66 2.72
N ALA A 248 9.68 -9.09 3.79
CA ALA A 248 10.60 -7.97 3.70
C ALA A 248 11.76 -8.17 4.68
N TYR A 249 12.96 -7.91 4.21
CA TYR A 249 14.21 -8.03 4.93
C TYR A 249 14.87 -6.67 5.06
N GLN A 250 15.34 -6.32 6.23
CA GLN A 250 15.99 -5.05 6.51
C GLN A 250 17.38 -5.28 7.12
N PHE A 251 18.33 -4.49 6.63
CA PHE A 251 19.68 -4.42 7.17
C PHE A 251 19.99 -2.96 7.45
N GLY A 252 20.35 -2.65 8.68
CA GLY A 252 20.60 -1.28 9.10
C GLY A 252 21.88 -1.13 9.90
N LEU A 253 22.47 0.05 9.82
CA LEU A 253 23.58 0.45 10.66
C LEU A 253 23.45 1.92 11.05
N SER A 254 24.04 2.25 12.20
CA SER A 254 24.28 3.65 12.57
C SER A 254 25.78 3.85 12.73
N TYR A 255 26.27 5.06 12.46
CA TYR A 255 27.59 5.49 12.81
C TYR A 255 27.54 6.75 13.69
N VAL A 256 27.99 6.61 14.93
CA VAL A 256 28.05 7.71 15.89
C VAL A 256 29.35 8.48 15.65
N VAL A 257 29.26 9.59 14.90
CA VAL A 257 30.43 10.41 14.57
C VAL A 257 31.03 11.04 15.83
N ASN A 258 30.14 11.69 16.62
CA ASN A 258 30.45 12.28 17.94
C ASN A 258 29.16 12.42 18.76
N ASP A 259 29.21 13.08 19.91
CA ASP A 259 28.07 13.24 20.83
C ASP A 259 26.86 13.99 20.21
N SER A 260 27.10 14.77 19.15
CA SER A 260 26.06 15.54 18.48
C SER A 260 25.57 14.91 17.18
N TRP A 261 26.41 14.19 16.44
CA TRP A 261 26.09 13.71 15.10
C TRP A 261 26.04 12.19 15.01
N LYS A 262 24.97 11.68 14.40
CA LYS A 262 24.79 10.28 14.08
C LYS A 262 24.29 10.14 12.62
N LEU A 263 24.90 9.23 11.89
CA LEU A 263 24.50 8.81 10.56
C LEU A 263 23.80 7.46 10.65
N ASP A 264 22.71 7.30 9.91
CA ASP A 264 21.97 6.04 9.81
C ASP A 264 21.90 5.63 8.34
N ALA A 265 21.98 4.33 8.07
CA ALA A 265 21.71 3.75 6.75
C ALA A 265 20.89 2.48 6.92
N VAL A 266 19.94 2.27 6.02
CA VAL A 266 19.10 1.07 5.99
C VAL A 266 18.93 0.62 4.55
N TYR A 267 19.09 -0.69 4.31
CA TYR A 267 18.67 -1.37 3.10
C TYR A 267 17.43 -2.21 3.37
N HIS A 268 16.44 -2.08 2.53
CA HIS A 268 15.20 -2.83 2.56
C HIS A 268 15.04 -3.60 1.25
N TYR A 269 14.68 -4.88 1.34
CA TYR A 269 14.31 -5.73 0.22
C TYR A 269 13.00 -6.42 0.55
N GLY A 270 12.04 -6.33 -0.37
CA GLY A 270 10.72 -6.95 -0.25
C GLY A 270 10.42 -7.86 -1.43
N ASP A 271 9.69 -8.96 -1.17
CA ASP A 271 9.34 -9.97 -2.15
C ASP A 271 7.93 -10.53 -1.90
N SER A 272 7.19 -10.77 -3.00
CA SER A 272 5.84 -11.34 -2.93
C SER A 272 5.79 -12.84 -2.66
N ASN A 273 6.94 -13.53 -2.66
CA ASN A 273 7.03 -14.98 -2.49
C ASN A 273 6.09 -15.74 -3.45
N GLY A 274 6.33 -15.57 -4.73
CA GLY A 274 5.51 -16.12 -5.81
C GLY A 274 4.54 -15.10 -6.41
N SER A 275 3.71 -15.59 -7.33
CA SER A 275 2.71 -14.78 -8.02
C SER A 275 1.37 -14.81 -7.31
N THR A 276 0.61 -13.71 -7.41
CA THR A 276 -0.84 -13.69 -7.20
C THR A 276 -1.48 -13.89 -8.56
N GLU A 277 -2.36 -14.88 -8.67
CA GLU A 277 -2.94 -15.32 -9.94
C GLU A 277 -4.45 -15.39 -9.85
N GLY A 278 -5.13 -15.10 -10.97
CA GLY A 278 -6.58 -15.18 -11.11
C GLY A 278 -7.01 -15.17 -12.57
N GLN A 279 -8.30 -15.14 -12.80
CA GLN A 279 -8.86 -15.04 -14.15
C GLN A 279 -9.07 -13.56 -14.56
N MET A 280 -9.09 -13.30 -15.85
CA MET A 280 -9.61 -12.05 -16.38
C MET A 280 -11.12 -11.98 -16.12
N LEU A 281 -11.61 -10.78 -15.85
CA LEU A 281 -13.01 -10.53 -15.55
C LEU A 281 -13.61 -9.62 -16.62
N SER A 282 -14.88 -9.87 -16.97
CA SER A 282 -15.62 -9.06 -17.93
C SER A 282 -17.04 -8.80 -17.43
N PRO A 283 -17.53 -7.56 -17.45
CA PRO A 283 -18.90 -7.26 -17.05
C PRO A 283 -19.95 -7.93 -17.95
N GLN A 284 -19.60 -8.26 -19.20
CA GLN A 284 -20.48 -8.98 -20.14
C GLN A 284 -20.65 -10.48 -19.79
N MET A 285 -19.77 -11.05 -18.98
CA MET A 285 -19.81 -12.45 -18.54
C MET A 285 -20.48 -12.64 -17.19
N VAL A 286 -20.97 -11.56 -16.57
CA VAL A 286 -21.67 -11.59 -15.28
C VAL A 286 -22.98 -12.37 -15.40
N SER A 287 -23.16 -13.34 -14.52
CA SER A 287 -24.37 -14.15 -14.42
C SER A 287 -24.55 -14.65 -12.97
N PRO A 288 -25.70 -15.22 -12.62
CA PRO A 288 -25.91 -15.78 -11.28
C PRO A 288 -24.87 -16.81 -10.85
N ASN A 289 -24.33 -17.59 -11.82
CA ASN A 289 -23.29 -18.59 -11.57
C ASN A 289 -21.85 -18.06 -11.79
N ASN A 290 -21.70 -16.82 -12.25
CA ASN A 290 -20.43 -16.15 -12.48
C ASN A 290 -20.52 -14.66 -12.10
N PRO A 291 -20.64 -14.34 -10.81
CA PRO A 291 -20.98 -12.98 -10.37
C PRO A 291 -19.91 -11.94 -10.66
N LEU A 292 -18.66 -12.35 -10.84
CA LEU A 292 -17.55 -11.48 -11.19
C LEU A 292 -17.29 -11.41 -12.70
N GLY A 293 -17.94 -12.27 -13.49
CA GLY A 293 -17.74 -12.31 -14.94
C GLY A 293 -16.39 -12.92 -15.34
N ALA A 294 -15.91 -13.94 -14.62
CA ALA A 294 -14.66 -14.61 -14.91
C ALA A 294 -14.67 -15.25 -16.31
N ILE A 295 -13.59 -15.03 -17.07
CA ILE A 295 -13.42 -15.57 -18.44
C ILE A 295 -12.73 -16.93 -18.34
N PRO A 296 -13.40 -18.04 -18.70
CA PRO A 296 -12.81 -19.37 -18.62
C PRO A 296 -11.51 -19.50 -19.42
N GLY A 297 -10.49 -20.14 -18.85
CA GLY A 297 -9.20 -20.36 -19.48
C GLY A 297 -8.28 -19.14 -19.57
N SER A 298 -8.73 -17.96 -19.12
CA SER A 298 -7.88 -16.77 -19.02
C SER A 298 -7.04 -16.81 -17.75
N LYS A 299 -5.93 -16.05 -17.75
CA LYS A 299 -5.05 -15.92 -16.60
C LYS A 299 -4.50 -14.50 -16.49
N VAL A 300 -4.57 -13.93 -15.30
CA VAL A 300 -3.84 -12.74 -14.86
C VAL A 300 -2.89 -13.17 -13.75
N SER A 301 -1.65 -12.72 -13.82
CA SER A 301 -0.63 -13.08 -12.84
C SER A 301 0.33 -11.91 -12.66
N TYR A 302 0.63 -11.56 -11.42
CA TYR A 302 1.68 -10.59 -11.10
C TYR A 302 2.44 -10.97 -9.83
N LYS A 303 3.68 -10.53 -9.77
CA LYS A 303 4.57 -10.61 -8.62
C LYS A 303 5.27 -9.27 -8.45
N MET A 304 5.75 -9.01 -7.25
CA MET A 304 6.43 -7.76 -6.94
C MET A 304 7.71 -8.03 -6.14
N THR A 305 8.74 -7.27 -6.43
CA THR A 305 9.91 -7.10 -5.59
C THR A 305 10.17 -5.62 -5.38
N THR A 306 10.64 -5.23 -4.20
CA THR A 306 11.01 -3.85 -3.89
C THR A 306 12.40 -3.80 -3.30
N SER A 307 13.14 -2.75 -3.62
CA SER A 307 14.45 -2.48 -3.04
C SER A 307 14.58 -1.00 -2.74
N MET A 308 15.02 -0.66 -1.53
CA MET A 308 15.17 0.73 -1.11
C MET A 308 16.41 0.88 -0.23
N ILE A 309 17.15 1.95 -0.46
CA ILE A 309 18.21 2.42 0.45
C ILE A 309 17.76 3.75 1.03
N GLN A 310 17.84 3.88 2.34
CA GLN A 310 17.52 5.11 3.05
C GLN A 310 18.70 5.54 3.92
N PHE A 311 18.98 6.85 3.89
CA PHE A 311 19.99 7.48 4.75
C PHE A 311 19.31 8.46 5.70
N GLY A 312 19.80 8.51 6.93
CA GLY A 312 19.36 9.41 7.97
C GLY A 312 20.52 10.18 8.59
N LEU A 313 20.26 11.42 8.96
CA LEU A 313 21.20 12.26 9.72
C LEU A 313 20.47 12.75 10.98
N SER A 314 21.06 12.50 12.12
CA SER A 314 20.56 13.01 13.40
C SER A 314 21.55 13.97 14.02
N TYR A 315 21.04 15.08 14.53
CA TYR A 315 21.81 16.06 15.30
C TYR A 315 21.18 16.26 16.67
N THR A 316 21.95 16.09 17.72
CA THR A 316 21.56 16.34 19.11
C THR A 316 22.14 17.67 19.55
N PHE A 317 21.26 18.61 19.92
CA PHE A 317 21.67 19.89 20.49
C PHE A 317 22.14 19.65 21.92
N ASN A 318 23.42 19.89 22.19
CA ASN A 318 23.92 19.91 23.58
C ASN A 318 23.31 21.15 24.28
N LYS A 319 22.69 20.91 25.43
CA LYS A 319 22.25 21.98 26.32
C LYS A 319 23.39 22.54 27.15
#